data_b4f3cf5787329a8586d0b54e87121e10
#
_entry.id   b4f3cf5787329a8586d0b54e87121e10
#
_cell.length_a   1.000
_cell.length_b   1.000
_cell.length_c   1.000
_cell.angle_alpha   90.00
_cell.angle_beta   90.00
_cell.angle_gamma   90.00
#
_symmetry.space_group_name_H-M   'P 1'
#
loop_
_entity.id
_entity.type
_entity.pdbx_description
1 polymer ?
#
loop_
_entity_poly.entity_id
_entity_poly.type
_entity_poly.pdbx_seq_one_letter_code
_entity_poly.pdbx_strand_id
1 'polypeptide(L)'
;MKMAGSAEKAPVKRRGKPDPKTYWQRRRNSIYLFAARQICARERRNPTAVIDIGSNATPTLEWHRKSGARLVSLDLRRPYVAEGVESLTCDFLEYNPATSYDLVTCFQVLEHVPDPAAFARKLLAIGKTVVVSVPYKWKKGRCKYHLHDPVDERKMKKWFGRDPDYSYIAKELNNVARLIQVYRQ
;
A
#
# COMPACT_ATOMS: atom_id res chain seq x y z
N MET A 1 1.85 55.02 33.23
CA MET A 1 1.73 53.55 33.48
C MET A 1 0.91 52.99 32.36
N LYS A 2 1.57 52.35 31.34
CA LYS A 2 0.89 51.70 30.22
C LYS A 2 0.88 50.20 30.49
N MET A 3 -0.30 49.65 30.60
CA MET A 3 -0.51 48.22 30.73
C MET A 3 -0.34 47.54 29.37
N ALA A 4 0.57 46.58 29.29
CA ALA A 4 0.77 45.75 28.10
C ALA A 4 -0.27 44.66 28.06
N GLY A 5 -1.14 44.68 27.03
CA GLY A 5 -2.09 43.63 26.77
C GLY A 5 -1.39 42.39 26.21
N SER A 6 -1.51 41.27 26.90
CA SER A 6 -1.07 39.96 26.43
C SER A 6 -1.97 39.48 25.29
N ALA A 7 -1.41 39.39 24.09
CA ALA A 7 -2.10 38.77 22.95
C ALA A 7 -2.21 37.23 23.16
N GLU A 8 -3.41 36.78 23.43
CA GLU A 8 -3.76 35.36 23.51
C GLU A 8 -3.62 34.71 22.13
N LYS A 9 -2.68 33.75 22.00
CA LYS A 9 -2.47 33.00 20.75
C LYS A 9 -3.68 32.08 20.52
N ALA A 10 -4.39 32.32 19.44
CA ALA A 10 -5.49 31.47 19.00
C ALA A 10 -5.05 29.99 18.88
N PRO A 11 -5.91 29.02 19.26
CA PRO A 11 -5.55 27.60 19.26
C PRO A 11 -5.30 27.11 17.84
N VAL A 12 -4.10 26.54 17.62
CA VAL A 12 -3.74 25.87 16.36
C VAL A 12 -4.70 24.69 16.15
N LYS A 13 -5.63 24.80 15.21
CA LYS A 13 -6.51 23.68 14.79
C LYS A 13 -5.61 22.50 14.38
N ARG A 14 -5.55 21.47 15.20
CA ARG A 14 -4.96 20.17 14.82
C ARG A 14 -5.74 19.67 13.60
N ARG A 15 -5.11 19.66 12.44
CA ARG A 15 -5.68 19.04 11.23
C ARG A 15 -5.96 17.58 11.55
N GLY A 16 -7.24 17.21 11.63
CA GLY A 16 -7.69 15.84 11.75
C GLY A 16 -7.11 14.98 10.61
N LYS A 17 -6.98 13.66 10.84
CA LYS A 17 -6.57 12.75 9.75
C LYS A 17 -7.54 12.95 8.58
N PRO A 18 -7.05 13.09 7.33
CA PRO A 18 -7.93 13.25 6.18
C PRO A 18 -8.87 12.04 6.08
N ASP A 19 -10.14 12.29 5.76
CA ASP A 19 -11.10 11.24 5.46
C ASP A 19 -10.51 10.32 4.36
N PRO A 20 -10.52 8.99 4.55
CA PRO A 20 -10.02 8.04 3.56
C PRO A 20 -10.62 8.25 2.17
N LYS A 21 -11.92 8.58 2.06
CA LYS A 21 -12.59 8.88 0.78
C LYS A 21 -11.94 10.07 0.08
N THR A 22 -11.66 11.17 0.79
CA THR A 22 -11.01 12.36 0.20
C THR A 22 -9.53 12.13 -0.10
N TYR A 23 -8.84 11.28 0.65
CA TYR A 23 -7.46 10.90 0.35
C TYR A 23 -7.36 10.17 -0.99
N TRP A 24 -8.24 9.20 -1.25
CA TRP A 24 -8.26 8.42 -2.48
C TRP A 24 -8.80 9.20 -3.68
N GLN A 25 -9.83 9.99 -3.51
CA GLN A 25 -10.35 10.86 -4.56
C GLN A 25 -9.26 11.76 -5.14
N ARG A 26 -8.36 12.30 -4.29
CA ARG A 26 -7.23 13.12 -4.73
C ARG A 26 -6.11 12.33 -5.42
N ARG A 27 -6.01 11.03 -5.18
CA ARG A 27 -4.93 10.18 -5.70
C ARG A 27 -5.35 9.28 -6.85
N ARG A 28 -6.64 9.10 -7.12
CA ARG A 28 -7.13 8.20 -8.18
C ARG A 28 -6.51 8.45 -9.55
N ASN A 29 -6.08 9.67 -9.84
CA ASN A 29 -5.45 10.08 -11.09
C ASN A 29 -3.91 10.18 -10.97
N SER A 30 -3.30 9.64 -9.92
CA SER A 30 -1.84 9.67 -9.79
C SER A 30 -1.18 8.75 -10.81
N ILE A 31 0.00 9.17 -11.31
CA ILE A 31 0.83 8.35 -12.20
C ILE A 31 1.14 7.00 -11.56
N TYR A 32 1.38 6.99 -10.25
CA TYR A 32 1.65 5.80 -9.47
C TYR A 32 0.49 4.78 -9.52
N LEU A 33 -0.75 5.19 -9.21
CA LEU A 33 -1.88 4.25 -9.21
C LEU A 33 -2.24 3.78 -10.62
N PHE A 34 -2.08 4.64 -11.62
CA PHE A 34 -2.22 4.24 -13.01
C PHE A 34 -1.20 3.15 -13.37
N ALA A 35 0.08 3.36 -13.05
CA ALA A 35 1.14 2.39 -13.31
C ALA A 35 0.89 1.07 -12.55
N ALA A 36 0.54 1.13 -11.26
CA ALA A 36 0.22 -0.05 -10.45
C ALA A 36 -0.92 -0.87 -11.08
N ARG A 37 -2.01 -0.20 -11.52
CA ARG A 37 -3.13 -0.84 -12.20
C ARG A 37 -2.70 -1.54 -13.49
N GLN A 38 -1.90 -0.88 -14.34
CA GLN A 38 -1.41 -1.45 -15.60
C GLN A 38 -0.51 -2.67 -15.33
N ILE A 39 0.36 -2.60 -14.32
CA ILE A 39 1.21 -3.71 -13.92
C ILE A 39 0.34 -4.89 -13.45
N CYS A 40 -0.62 -4.69 -12.55
CA CYS A 40 -1.53 -5.76 -12.10
C CYS A 40 -2.27 -6.41 -13.28
N ALA A 41 -2.82 -5.61 -14.20
CA ALA A 41 -3.53 -6.10 -15.38
C ALA A 41 -2.64 -6.91 -16.33
N ARG A 42 -1.37 -6.52 -16.50
CA ARG A 42 -0.39 -7.25 -17.29
C ARG A 42 0.01 -8.58 -16.64
N GLU A 43 0.24 -8.56 -15.33
CA GLU A 43 0.72 -9.73 -14.60
C GLU A 43 -0.35 -10.82 -14.45
N ARG A 44 -1.60 -10.42 -14.27
CA ARG A 44 -2.74 -11.35 -14.14
C ARG A 44 -4.00 -10.78 -14.83
N ARG A 45 -4.25 -11.21 -16.06
CA ARG A 45 -5.43 -10.74 -16.84
C ARG A 45 -6.75 -11.27 -16.28
N ASN A 46 -6.78 -12.56 -15.92
CA ASN A 46 -7.97 -13.25 -15.44
C ASN A 46 -7.66 -14.01 -14.13
N PRO A 47 -7.40 -13.30 -13.02
CA PRO A 47 -7.20 -13.96 -11.75
C PRO A 47 -8.51 -14.60 -11.28
N THR A 48 -8.44 -15.73 -10.56
CA THR A 48 -9.59 -16.36 -9.89
C THR A 48 -9.70 -15.90 -8.43
N ALA A 49 -8.59 -15.48 -7.82
CA ALA A 49 -8.56 -14.94 -6.46
C ALA A 49 -7.53 -13.81 -6.35
N VAL A 50 -7.96 -12.67 -5.82
CA VAL A 50 -7.13 -11.48 -5.57
C VAL A 50 -7.27 -11.03 -4.13
N ILE A 51 -6.15 -10.73 -3.48
CA ILE A 51 -6.14 -10.12 -2.14
C ILE A 51 -5.32 -8.83 -2.12
N ASP A 52 -5.86 -7.80 -1.46
CA ASP A 52 -5.16 -6.53 -1.20
C ASP A 52 -4.82 -6.42 0.29
N ILE A 53 -3.52 -6.42 0.60
CA ILE A 53 -2.98 -6.42 1.96
C ILE A 53 -2.60 -5.00 2.39
N GLY A 54 -3.15 -4.55 3.51
CA GLY A 54 -2.97 -3.20 4.01
C GLY A 54 -3.74 -2.18 3.16
N SER A 55 -4.96 -2.55 2.74
CA SER A 55 -5.78 -1.80 1.81
C SER A 55 -6.13 -0.38 2.28
N ASN A 56 -6.24 -0.15 3.60
CA ASN A 56 -6.61 1.14 4.21
C ASN A 56 -7.80 1.80 3.49
N ALA A 57 -8.86 1.02 3.26
CA ALA A 57 -10.07 1.42 2.54
C ALA A 57 -9.82 1.89 1.08
N THR A 58 -8.74 1.43 0.45
CA THR A 58 -8.39 1.74 -0.94
C THR A 58 -9.20 0.87 -1.90
N PRO A 59 -9.82 1.42 -2.96
CA PRO A 59 -10.61 0.66 -3.91
C PRO A 59 -9.77 -0.02 -5.01
N THR A 60 -8.57 -0.51 -4.71
CA THR A 60 -7.69 -1.17 -5.69
C THR A 60 -8.30 -2.46 -6.24
N LEU A 61 -9.09 -3.18 -5.44
CA LEU A 61 -9.79 -4.38 -5.85
C LEU A 61 -10.83 -4.14 -6.96
N GLU A 62 -11.33 -2.90 -7.11
CA GLU A 62 -12.22 -2.55 -8.21
C GLU A 62 -11.58 -2.71 -9.59
N TRP A 63 -10.26 -2.73 -9.67
CA TRP A 63 -9.55 -3.00 -10.92
C TRP A 63 -9.80 -4.41 -11.46
N HIS A 64 -10.19 -5.34 -10.57
CA HIS A 64 -10.41 -6.75 -10.86
C HIS A 64 -11.90 -7.15 -10.84
N ARG A 65 -12.82 -6.20 -10.62
CA ARG A 65 -14.26 -6.47 -10.52
C ARG A 65 -14.84 -7.27 -11.70
N LYS A 66 -14.37 -6.95 -12.90
CA LYS A 66 -14.86 -7.57 -14.13
C LYS A 66 -14.29 -8.97 -14.41
N SER A 67 -13.29 -9.43 -13.66
CA SER A 67 -12.68 -10.75 -13.88
C SER A 67 -13.50 -11.91 -13.30
N GLY A 68 -14.49 -11.62 -12.44
CA GLY A 68 -15.21 -12.65 -11.69
C GLY A 68 -14.40 -13.28 -10.55
N ALA A 69 -13.24 -12.71 -10.22
CA ALA A 69 -12.37 -13.19 -9.14
C ALA A 69 -13.02 -13.06 -7.77
N ARG A 70 -12.69 -13.96 -6.86
CA ARG A 70 -12.87 -13.76 -5.43
C ARG A 70 -11.98 -12.59 -5.00
N LEU A 71 -12.58 -11.54 -4.45
CA LEU A 71 -11.89 -10.32 -4.02
C LEU A 71 -11.83 -10.27 -2.50
N VAL A 72 -10.63 -10.16 -1.94
CA VAL A 72 -10.39 -10.09 -0.50
C VAL A 72 -9.63 -8.81 -0.17
N SER A 73 -10.13 -8.06 0.78
CA SER A 73 -9.47 -6.87 1.35
C SER A 73 -9.06 -7.17 2.77
N LEU A 74 -7.77 -7.07 3.09
CA LEU A 74 -7.27 -7.26 4.44
C LEU A 74 -6.53 -6.03 4.93
N ASP A 75 -6.90 -5.55 6.11
CA ASP A 75 -6.22 -4.43 6.77
C ASP A 75 -6.30 -4.60 8.29
N LEU A 76 -5.30 -4.14 9.01
CA LEU A 76 -5.27 -4.19 10.47
C LEU A 76 -6.42 -3.40 11.12
N ARG A 77 -6.95 -2.37 10.44
CA ARG A 77 -7.93 -1.43 11.01
C ARG A 77 -9.07 -1.05 10.07
N ARG A 78 -8.80 -0.92 8.78
CA ARG A 78 -9.74 -0.36 7.80
C ARG A 78 -9.63 -1.07 6.45
N PRO A 79 -10.14 -2.31 6.34
CA PRO A 79 -10.23 -2.97 5.04
C PRO A 79 -11.15 -2.18 4.10
N TYR A 80 -10.95 -2.34 2.80
CA TYR A 80 -11.88 -1.83 1.81
C TYR A 80 -13.17 -2.65 1.85
N VAL A 81 -14.30 -1.97 1.97
CA VAL A 81 -15.64 -2.58 2.06
C VAL A 81 -16.44 -2.20 0.83
N ALA A 82 -16.90 -3.20 0.08
CA ALA A 82 -17.82 -3.06 -1.04
C ALA A 82 -18.58 -4.36 -1.27
N GLU A 83 -19.70 -4.32 -2.00
CA GLU A 83 -20.43 -5.51 -2.41
C GLU A 83 -19.52 -6.49 -3.18
N GLY A 84 -19.58 -7.79 -2.86
CA GLY A 84 -18.75 -8.83 -3.45
C GLY A 84 -17.26 -8.78 -3.08
N VAL A 85 -16.89 -8.00 -2.06
CA VAL A 85 -15.54 -7.99 -1.47
C VAL A 85 -15.61 -8.58 -0.06
N GLU A 86 -14.84 -9.64 0.19
CA GLU A 86 -14.60 -10.18 1.53
C GLU A 86 -13.65 -9.23 2.26
N SER A 87 -14.13 -8.60 3.34
CA SER A 87 -13.38 -7.57 4.07
C SER A 87 -12.95 -8.09 5.43
N LEU A 88 -11.64 -8.20 5.66
CA LEU A 88 -11.03 -8.81 6.83
C LEU A 88 -10.27 -7.76 7.65
N THR A 89 -10.61 -7.64 8.94
CA THR A 89 -9.85 -6.81 9.90
C THR A 89 -9.02 -7.72 10.78
N CYS A 90 -7.74 -7.90 10.46
CA CYS A 90 -6.81 -8.71 11.25
C CYS A 90 -5.35 -8.33 10.97
N ASP A 91 -4.44 -8.82 11.80
CA ASP A 91 -3.01 -8.78 11.51
C ASP A 91 -2.70 -9.73 10.35
N PHE A 92 -2.06 -9.21 9.31
CA PHE A 92 -1.66 -10.05 8.17
C PHE A 92 -0.71 -11.18 8.57
N LEU A 93 0.16 -10.96 9.57
CA LEU A 93 1.07 -12.00 10.02
C LEU A 93 0.36 -13.18 10.71
N GLU A 94 -0.85 -12.98 11.20
CA GLU A 94 -1.68 -14.03 11.79
C GLU A 94 -2.64 -14.67 10.76
N TYR A 95 -2.86 -14.04 9.61
CA TYR A 95 -3.77 -14.52 8.58
C TYR A 95 -3.19 -15.73 7.82
N ASN A 96 -3.91 -16.85 7.84
CA ASN A 96 -3.50 -18.09 7.16
C ASN A 96 -4.62 -18.56 6.21
N PRO A 97 -4.55 -18.19 4.91
CA PRO A 97 -5.56 -18.61 3.95
C PRO A 97 -5.44 -20.11 3.65
N ALA A 98 -6.58 -20.78 3.43
CA ALA A 98 -6.62 -22.19 3.05
C ALA A 98 -6.06 -22.46 1.64
N THR A 99 -6.08 -21.44 0.76
CA THR A 99 -5.60 -21.54 -0.63
C THR A 99 -4.80 -20.30 -0.99
N SER A 100 -3.85 -20.46 -1.92
CA SER A 100 -3.09 -19.32 -2.46
C SER A 100 -3.94 -18.42 -3.34
N TYR A 101 -3.51 -17.16 -3.47
CA TYR A 101 -4.09 -16.17 -4.36
C TYR A 101 -3.33 -16.10 -5.67
N ASP A 102 -4.04 -15.88 -6.78
CA ASP A 102 -3.38 -15.64 -8.06
C ASP A 102 -2.63 -14.31 -8.07
N LEU A 103 -3.22 -13.29 -7.41
CA LEU A 103 -2.62 -11.96 -7.28
C LEU A 103 -2.74 -11.47 -5.83
N VAL A 104 -1.61 -11.08 -5.27
CA VAL A 104 -1.51 -10.35 -4.00
C VAL A 104 -1.03 -8.95 -4.29
N THR A 105 -1.75 -7.94 -3.84
CA THR A 105 -1.30 -6.54 -3.85
C THR A 105 -0.98 -6.08 -2.44
N CYS A 106 0.08 -5.28 -2.30
CA CYS A 106 0.49 -4.69 -1.03
C CYS A 106 1.15 -3.33 -1.30
N PHE A 107 0.38 -2.25 -1.18
CA PHE A 107 0.79 -0.93 -1.62
C PHE A 107 1.01 0.04 -0.48
N GLN A 108 2.25 0.55 -0.33
CA GLN A 108 2.66 1.53 0.68
C GLN A 108 2.40 1.02 2.11
N VAL A 109 2.86 -0.20 2.40
CA VAL A 109 2.68 -0.89 3.70
C VAL A 109 4.02 -1.25 4.34
N LEU A 110 4.97 -1.81 3.58
CA LEU A 110 6.21 -2.37 4.12
C LEU A 110 7.06 -1.35 4.88
N GLU A 111 6.98 -0.09 4.51
CA GLU A 111 7.65 1.01 5.19
C GLU A 111 7.11 1.29 6.60
N HIS A 112 5.93 0.78 6.93
CA HIS A 112 5.24 0.98 8.21
C HIS A 112 5.33 -0.20 9.18
N VAL A 113 5.66 -1.40 8.69
CA VAL A 113 5.62 -2.62 9.51
C VAL A 113 6.94 -2.82 10.27
N PRO A 114 6.92 -3.34 11.52
CA PRO A 114 8.14 -3.54 12.30
C PRO A 114 9.13 -4.51 11.65
N ASP A 115 8.65 -5.64 11.12
CA ASP A 115 9.46 -6.65 10.41
C ASP A 115 8.99 -6.81 8.95
N PRO A 116 9.50 -5.99 8.04
CA PRO A 116 9.13 -6.07 6.62
C PRO A 116 9.66 -7.34 5.94
N ALA A 117 10.68 -8.00 6.49
CA ALA A 117 11.19 -9.25 5.93
C ALA A 117 10.26 -10.43 6.24
N ALA A 118 9.74 -10.55 7.46
CA ALA A 118 8.72 -11.54 7.78
C ALA A 118 7.44 -11.27 6.97
N PHE A 119 7.05 -10.01 6.85
CA PHE A 119 5.88 -9.61 6.06
C PHE A 119 6.05 -9.98 4.57
N ALA A 120 7.21 -9.70 3.97
CA ALA A 120 7.51 -10.03 2.58
C ALA A 120 7.51 -11.55 2.34
N ARG A 121 8.14 -12.34 3.22
CA ARG A 121 8.09 -13.81 3.14
C ARG A 121 6.66 -14.33 3.13
N LYS A 122 5.78 -13.79 3.98
CA LYS A 122 4.38 -14.20 4.03
C LYS A 122 3.60 -13.78 2.78
N LEU A 123 3.85 -12.59 2.22
CA LEU A 123 3.28 -12.19 0.93
C LEU A 123 3.63 -13.21 -0.17
N LEU A 124 4.91 -13.62 -0.24
CA LEU A 124 5.36 -14.64 -1.19
C LEU A 124 4.70 -16.01 -0.92
N ALA A 125 4.52 -16.39 0.33
CA ALA A 125 3.95 -17.70 0.68
C ALA A 125 2.47 -17.86 0.25
N ILE A 126 1.70 -16.76 0.20
CA ILE A 126 0.26 -16.82 -0.11
C ILE A 126 -0.09 -16.44 -1.55
N GLY A 127 0.86 -15.89 -2.33
CA GLY A 127 0.57 -15.36 -3.66
C GLY A 127 1.40 -15.97 -4.78
N LYS A 128 0.75 -16.39 -5.88
CA LYS A 128 1.45 -16.82 -7.12
C LYS A 128 2.13 -15.64 -7.81
N THR A 129 1.52 -14.46 -7.72
CA THR A 129 2.11 -13.19 -8.16
C THR A 129 1.88 -12.15 -7.08
N VAL A 130 2.94 -11.48 -6.66
CA VAL A 130 2.91 -10.44 -5.64
C VAL A 130 3.33 -9.12 -6.26
N VAL A 131 2.47 -8.11 -6.18
CA VAL A 131 2.76 -6.75 -6.64
C VAL A 131 2.82 -5.84 -5.41
N VAL A 132 3.97 -5.29 -5.14
CA VAL A 132 4.21 -4.42 -3.99
C VAL A 132 4.66 -3.04 -4.41
N SER A 133 4.41 -2.06 -3.56
CA SER A 133 5.02 -0.74 -3.73
C SER A 133 5.41 -0.10 -2.42
N VAL A 134 6.45 0.73 -2.49
CA VAL A 134 6.98 1.52 -1.37
C VAL A 134 7.35 2.92 -1.82
N PRO A 135 7.44 3.91 -0.91
CA PRO A 135 8.05 5.20 -1.20
C PRO A 135 9.50 5.02 -1.64
N TYR A 136 9.88 5.56 -2.81
CA TYR A 136 11.22 5.37 -3.35
C TYR A 136 12.17 6.46 -2.87
N LYS A 137 13.18 6.09 -2.10
CA LYS A 137 14.26 6.96 -1.57
C LYS A 137 13.75 8.21 -0.84
N TRP A 138 12.62 8.10 -0.16
CA TRP A 138 12.15 9.20 0.67
C TRP A 138 13.11 9.42 1.83
N LYS A 139 13.38 10.70 2.14
CA LYS A 139 14.24 11.07 3.26
C LYS A 139 13.60 10.66 4.58
N LYS A 140 14.42 10.17 5.52
CA LYS A 140 13.99 9.87 6.89
C LYS A 140 13.28 11.08 7.51
N GLY A 141 12.13 10.83 8.15
CA GLY A 141 11.33 11.89 8.77
C GLY A 141 10.34 12.61 7.83
N ARG A 142 10.34 12.33 6.51
CA ARG A 142 9.35 12.89 5.59
C ARG A 142 7.92 12.44 5.95
N CYS A 143 7.76 11.23 6.41
CA CYS A 143 6.54 10.72 7.01
C CYS A 143 6.85 10.17 8.40
N LYS A 144 6.17 10.67 9.42
CA LYS A 144 6.43 10.28 10.83
C LYS A 144 6.08 8.81 11.13
N TYR A 145 5.32 8.15 10.25
CA TYR A 145 4.90 6.77 10.41
C TYR A 145 5.76 5.78 9.65
N HIS A 146 6.75 6.24 8.86
CA HIS A 146 7.70 5.38 8.17
C HIS A 146 8.82 4.97 9.11
N LEU A 147 9.02 3.66 9.26
CA LEU A 147 10.06 3.09 10.11
C LEU A 147 11.37 2.88 9.35
N HIS A 148 11.30 2.78 8.02
CA HIS A 148 12.39 2.23 7.21
C HIS A 148 12.93 3.18 6.12
N ASP A 149 12.50 4.46 6.09
CA ASP A 149 13.04 5.42 5.11
C ASP A 149 14.57 5.60 5.24
N PRO A 150 15.29 5.76 4.15
CA PRO A 150 14.86 5.59 2.77
C PRO A 150 14.75 4.12 2.36
N VAL A 151 13.76 3.80 1.50
CA VAL A 151 13.62 2.47 0.88
C VAL A 151 14.08 2.54 -0.58
N ASP A 152 14.91 1.58 -0.98
CA ASP A 152 15.44 1.41 -2.33
C ASP A 152 15.41 -0.07 -2.75
N GLU A 153 15.89 -0.37 -3.94
CA GLU A 153 15.92 -1.72 -4.53
C GLU A 153 16.73 -2.70 -3.65
N ARG A 154 17.87 -2.23 -3.10
CA ARG A 154 18.71 -3.07 -2.24
C ARG A 154 17.99 -3.46 -0.95
N LYS A 155 17.27 -2.53 -0.33
CA LYS A 155 16.47 -2.80 0.87
C LYS A 155 15.32 -3.75 0.57
N MET A 156 14.63 -3.56 -0.55
CA MET A 156 13.59 -4.49 -1.01
C MET A 156 14.14 -5.89 -1.26
N LYS A 157 15.28 -6.03 -1.94
CA LYS A 157 15.95 -7.33 -2.13
C LYS A 157 16.26 -8.01 -0.80
N LYS A 158 16.72 -7.25 0.21
CA LYS A 158 16.96 -7.79 1.55
C LYS A 158 15.68 -8.30 2.21
N TRP A 159 14.56 -7.60 2.06
CA TRP A 159 13.27 -8.01 2.65
C TRP A 159 12.66 -9.22 1.96
N PHE A 160 12.72 -9.28 0.63
CA PHE A 160 12.16 -10.38 -0.16
C PHE A 160 13.09 -11.57 -0.31
N GLY A 161 14.39 -11.45 0.06
CA GLY A 161 15.41 -12.50 -0.08
C GLY A 161 15.82 -12.78 -1.53
N ARG A 162 15.27 -12.05 -2.52
CA ARG A 162 15.58 -12.22 -3.95
C ARG A 162 15.34 -10.93 -4.73
N ASP A 163 15.81 -10.89 -5.98
CA ASP A 163 15.47 -9.85 -6.91
C ASP A 163 14.01 -9.97 -7.39
N PRO A 164 13.34 -8.86 -7.73
CA PRO A 164 12.03 -8.89 -8.35
C PRO A 164 12.11 -9.35 -9.80
N ASP A 165 11.04 -9.97 -10.29
CA ASP A 165 10.90 -10.32 -11.73
C ASP A 165 10.63 -9.09 -12.60
N TYR A 166 10.11 -8.01 -12.02
CA TYR A 166 9.91 -6.73 -12.67
C TYR A 166 9.96 -5.61 -11.65
N SER A 167 10.51 -4.47 -12.08
CA SER A 167 10.63 -3.28 -11.23
C SER A 167 10.31 -2.03 -12.05
N TYR A 168 9.56 -1.10 -11.45
CA TYR A 168 9.18 0.17 -12.06
C TYR A 168 9.20 1.31 -11.05
N ILE A 169 9.77 2.45 -11.43
CA ILE A 169 9.78 3.66 -10.59
C ILE A 169 8.76 4.65 -11.16
N ALA A 170 7.63 4.77 -10.50
CA ALA A 170 6.62 5.78 -10.82
C ALA A 170 7.04 7.14 -10.25
N LYS A 171 7.31 8.12 -11.12
CA LYS A 171 7.65 9.49 -10.73
C LYS A 171 6.40 10.37 -10.83
N GLU A 172 6.05 11.03 -9.74
CA GLU A 172 4.96 12.00 -9.67
C GLU A 172 5.48 13.42 -9.99
N LEU A 173 4.58 14.32 -10.37
CA LEU A 173 4.92 15.69 -10.78
C LEU A 173 5.63 16.53 -9.70
N ASN A 174 5.51 16.17 -8.43
CA ASN A 174 6.08 16.87 -7.28
C ASN A 174 7.40 16.26 -6.77
N ASN A 175 8.17 15.63 -7.65
CA ASN A 175 9.43 14.94 -7.32
C ASN A 175 9.29 13.84 -6.25
N VAL A 176 8.10 13.27 -6.12
CA VAL A 176 7.85 12.10 -5.30
C VAL A 176 7.88 10.86 -6.18
N ALA A 177 8.63 9.86 -5.80
CA ALA A 177 8.67 8.59 -6.53
C ALA A 177 8.22 7.43 -5.66
N ARG A 178 7.70 6.39 -6.32
CA ARG A 178 7.36 5.11 -5.71
C ARG A 178 7.95 3.98 -6.51
N LEU A 179 8.54 3.03 -5.82
CA LEU A 179 9.05 1.80 -6.40
C LEU A 179 7.91 0.78 -6.40
N ILE A 180 7.63 0.19 -7.55
CA ILE A 180 6.68 -0.91 -7.72
C ILE A 180 7.49 -2.12 -8.15
N GLN A 181 7.32 -3.25 -7.45
CA GLN A 181 8.01 -4.50 -7.78
C GLN A 181 7.03 -5.65 -7.87
N VAL A 182 7.36 -6.59 -8.75
CA VAL A 182 6.59 -7.81 -9.00
C VAL A 182 7.47 -9.02 -8.70
N TYR A 183 6.89 -9.98 -7.99
CA TYR A 183 7.51 -11.26 -7.67
C TYR A 183 6.56 -12.38 -8.12
N ARG A 184 7.05 -13.32 -8.95
CA ARG A 184 6.31 -14.48 -9.46
C ARG A 184 6.83 -15.75 -8.82
N GLN A 185 5.93 -16.69 -8.60
CA GLN A 185 6.24 -18.08 -8.23
C GLN A 185 6.06 -19.01 -9.43
#